data_2845e2f8b89ab59dcf4dfe21ecba5fbf
#
_entry.id   2845e2f8b89ab59dcf4dfe21ecba5fbf
#
_cell.length_a   1.000
_cell.length_b   1.000
_cell.length_c   1.000
_cell.angle_alpha   90.00
_cell.angle_beta   90.00
_cell.angle_gamma   90.00
#
_symmetry.space_group_name_H-M   'P 1'
#
loop_
_entity.id
_entity.type
_entity.pdbx_description
1 polymer ?
#
loop_
_entity_poly.entity_id
_entity_poly.type
_entity_poly.pdbx_seq_one_letter_code
_entity_poly.pdbx_strand_id
1 'polypeptide(L)'
;MLFSWFKIIIGWKSKSNKANLFEELVGLEWDSKAFMYGRVVNKHARYNLCFDGSSQEPDYPNGRGRIIAWDSVPLLKKIKKSLSKFINGANDLAGEGNYYYDVNKTGISFHGDYERFKVIGVRLGNSMPLYYQWFLNSEPVGTKLKIDLDGGDLYIMSEKTVGKDWKTKSIYTLRHAAGCEKYTKD
;
A
#
# COMPACT_ATOMS: atom_id res chain seq x y z
N MET A 1 14.60 9.77 -10.56
CA MET A 1 14.24 8.44 -11.08
C MET A 1 12.81 8.14 -10.60
N LEU A 2 11.88 7.88 -11.52
CA LEU A 2 10.46 7.68 -11.20
C LEU A 2 10.22 6.18 -11.05
N PHE A 3 9.80 5.74 -9.88
CA PHE A 3 9.60 4.32 -9.58
C PHE A 3 8.14 3.90 -9.80
N SER A 4 7.96 2.74 -10.42
CA SER A 4 6.70 1.99 -10.36
C SER A 4 6.72 1.07 -9.15
N TRP A 5 5.60 0.97 -8.42
CA TRP A 5 5.53 0.22 -7.17
C TRP A 5 4.55 -0.94 -7.28
N PHE A 6 4.94 -2.07 -6.73
CA PHE A 6 4.06 -3.19 -6.47
C PHE A 6 3.62 -3.15 -5.02
N LYS A 7 2.33 -2.88 -4.81
CA LYS A 7 1.76 -2.73 -3.47
C LYS A 7 0.91 -3.94 -3.11
N ILE A 8 1.22 -4.55 -1.99
CA ILE A 8 0.47 -5.66 -1.44
C ILE A 8 -0.32 -5.16 -0.25
N ILE A 9 -1.62 -5.42 -0.25
CA ILE A 9 -2.53 -4.97 0.80
C ILE A 9 -3.17 -6.20 1.42
N ILE A 10 -2.84 -6.48 2.68
CA ILE A 10 -3.34 -7.63 3.41
C ILE A 10 -4.37 -7.17 4.45
N GLY A 11 -5.56 -7.77 4.44
CA GLY A 11 -6.55 -7.66 5.49
C GLY A 11 -6.71 -8.99 6.25
N TRP A 12 -6.97 -8.91 7.53
CA TRP A 12 -7.08 -10.08 8.40
C TRP A 12 -8.29 -10.96 8.05
N LYS A 13 -8.07 -12.28 8.01
CA LYS A 13 -8.98 -13.42 7.74
C LYS A 13 -9.49 -13.56 6.29
N SER A 14 -9.02 -14.60 5.63
CA SER A 14 -9.71 -15.21 4.49
C SER A 14 -10.13 -16.63 4.84
N LYS A 15 -11.37 -17.02 4.45
CA LYS A 15 -11.87 -18.40 4.55
C LYS A 15 -11.63 -19.23 3.27
N SER A 16 -10.84 -18.72 2.33
CA SER A 16 -10.69 -19.37 1.03
C SER A 16 -9.39 -20.18 0.93
N ASN A 17 -9.49 -21.36 0.30
CA ASN A 17 -8.38 -22.27 0.01
C ASN A 17 -7.34 -21.75 -1.03
N LYS A 18 -7.35 -20.47 -1.35
CA LYS A 18 -6.29 -19.81 -2.14
C LYS A 18 -5.16 -19.31 -1.24
N ALA A 19 -4.82 -20.10 -0.29
CA ALA A 19 -4.07 -19.86 0.92
C ALA A 19 -2.63 -19.39 0.73
N ASN A 20 -1.97 -19.79 -0.34
CA ASN A 20 -0.49 -19.80 -0.34
C ASN A 20 0.15 -18.41 -0.27
N LEU A 21 -0.28 -17.42 -1.07
CA LEU A 21 0.33 -16.09 -1.04
C LEU A 21 -0.02 -15.30 0.24
N PHE A 22 -1.27 -15.42 0.69
CA PHE A 22 -1.69 -14.78 1.94
C PHE A 22 -0.91 -15.33 3.14
N GLU A 23 -0.76 -16.65 3.22
CA GLU A 23 -0.01 -17.33 4.28
C GLU A 23 1.48 -17.00 4.23
N GLU A 24 2.09 -17.00 3.02
CA GLU A 24 3.49 -16.56 2.83
C GLU A 24 3.73 -15.18 3.44
N LEU A 25 2.80 -14.25 3.24
CA LEU A 25 2.99 -12.86 3.63
C LEU A 25 2.55 -12.57 5.07
N VAL A 26 1.48 -13.21 5.56
CA VAL A 26 1.01 -12.99 6.94
C VAL A 26 1.97 -13.57 7.96
N GLY A 27 2.70 -14.61 7.59
CA GLY A 27 3.74 -15.24 8.43
C GLY A 27 5.03 -14.40 8.57
N LEU A 28 5.19 -13.31 7.82
CA LEU A 28 6.34 -12.43 7.93
C LEU A 28 6.26 -11.57 9.21
N GLU A 29 7.42 -11.15 9.68
CA GLU A 29 7.50 -10.18 10.76
C GLU A 29 7.31 -8.76 10.20
N TRP A 30 6.15 -8.17 10.44
CA TRP A 30 5.75 -6.85 9.96
C TRP A 30 6.22 -5.73 10.88
N ASP A 31 6.71 -4.63 10.30
CA ASP A 31 7.11 -3.45 11.04
C ASP A 31 5.91 -2.77 11.72
N SER A 32 5.75 -3.07 13.00
CA SER A 32 4.75 -2.44 13.88
C SER A 32 5.25 -1.13 14.52
N LYS A 33 6.51 -0.74 14.27
CA LYS A 33 7.14 0.47 14.79
C LYS A 33 7.69 1.35 13.67
N ALA A 34 7.89 2.63 13.97
CA ALA A 34 8.55 3.59 13.08
C ALA A 34 9.21 4.70 13.92
N PHE A 35 10.23 5.36 13.35
CA PHE A 35 10.77 6.59 13.92
C PHE A 35 9.94 7.76 13.42
N MET A 36 9.27 8.43 14.34
CA MET A 36 8.42 9.62 14.09
C MET A 36 8.50 10.58 15.27
N TYR A 37 8.45 11.86 14.97
CA TYR A 37 8.48 12.91 16.01
C TYR A 37 9.72 12.80 16.95
N GLY A 38 10.88 12.42 16.39
CA GLY A 38 12.13 12.31 17.15
C GLY A 38 12.24 11.06 18.05
N ARG A 39 11.33 10.11 17.94
CA ARG A 39 11.33 8.87 18.75
C ARG A 39 10.75 7.68 18.02
N VAL A 40 11.03 6.49 18.52
CA VAL A 40 10.39 5.25 18.04
C VAL A 40 8.97 5.17 18.63
N VAL A 41 7.97 4.99 17.74
CA VAL A 41 6.55 4.89 18.10
C VAL A 41 5.93 3.63 17.52
N ASN A 42 4.85 3.14 18.15
CA ASN A 42 4.03 2.06 17.59
C ASN A 42 3.12 2.59 16.47
N LYS A 43 2.99 1.83 15.40
CA LYS A 43 2.06 2.11 14.30
C LYS A 43 0.66 1.63 14.70
N HIS A 44 -0.33 2.49 14.53
CA HIS A 44 -1.74 2.17 14.78
C HIS A 44 -2.58 2.11 13.49
N ALA A 45 -2.11 2.73 12.42
CA ALA A 45 -2.84 2.80 11.15
C ALA A 45 -2.71 1.51 10.32
N ARG A 46 -1.51 0.97 10.24
CA ARG A 46 -1.15 -0.27 9.55
C ARG A 46 0.30 -0.62 9.84
N TYR A 47 0.69 -1.87 9.60
CA TYR A 47 2.09 -2.29 9.58
C TYR A 47 2.61 -2.27 8.14
N ASN A 48 3.92 -2.15 7.97
CA ASN A 48 4.54 -2.06 6.64
C ASN A 48 5.71 -3.05 6.52
N LEU A 49 6.01 -3.44 5.30
CA LEU A 49 7.25 -4.08 4.89
C LEU A 49 7.67 -3.52 3.53
N CYS A 50 8.98 -3.50 3.27
CA CYS A 50 9.52 -3.32 1.93
C CYS A 50 10.06 -4.65 1.40
N PHE A 51 10.10 -4.79 0.07
CA PHE A 51 10.67 -5.96 -0.61
C PHE A 51 11.68 -5.48 -1.63
N ASP A 52 12.91 -6.04 -1.57
CA ASP A 52 13.99 -5.66 -2.47
C ASP A 52 14.94 -6.85 -2.75
N GLY A 53 16.05 -6.59 -3.42
CA GLY A 53 17.07 -7.60 -3.77
C GLY A 53 17.75 -8.25 -2.58
N SER A 54 17.89 -7.55 -1.45
CA SER A 54 18.51 -8.03 -0.22
C SER A 54 17.66 -7.70 1.00
N SER A 55 17.76 -8.55 2.04
CA SER A 55 17.08 -8.31 3.32
C SER A 55 17.83 -7.29 4.17
N GLN A 56 17.06 -6.56 4.99
CA GLN A 56 17.53 -5.64 6.00
C GLN A 56 16.73 -5.81 7.28
N GLU A 57 17.41 -5.97 8.41
CA GLU A 57 16.76 -5.89 9.72
C GLU A 57 16.40 -4.44 10.06
N PRO A 58 15.31 -4.22 10.83
CA PRO A 58 14.90 -2.88 11.17
C PRO A 58 15.85 -2.22 12.16
N ASP A 59 16.14 -0.95 11.92
CA ASP A 59 16.85 -0.04 12.83
C ASP A 59 15.99 1.21 13.01
N TYR A 60 14.92 1.06 13.79
CA TYR A 60 13.94 2.12 13.97
C TYR A 60 14.51 3.43 14.52
N PRO A 61 15.48 3.45 15.47
CA PRO A 61 16.09 4.69 15.92
C PRO A 61 16.74 5.51 14.79
N ASN A 62 17.28 4.82 13.76
CA ASN A 62 17.87 5.43 12.58
C ASN A 62 16.87 5.56 11.40
N GLY A 63 15.58 5.36 11.63
CA GLY A 63 14.53 5.51 10.62
C GLY A 63 14.49 4.41 9.57
N ARG A 64 15.16 3.28 9.79
CA ARG A 64 15.20 2.14 8.85
C ARG A 64 14.15 1.11 9.22
N GLY A 65 13.29 0.77 8.24
CA GLY A 65 12.34 -0.34 8.35
C GLY A 65 12.94 -1.66 7.87
N ARG A 66 12.20 -2.75 8.06
CA ARG A 66 12.55 -4.08 7.57
C ARG A 66 12.41 -4.15 6.05
N ILE A 67 13.37 -4.80 5.41
CA ILE A 67 13.31 -5.20 4.00
C ILE A 67 13.40 -6.71 3.93
N ILE A 68 12.50 -7.32 3.17
CA ILE A 68 12.50 -8.76 2.88
C ILE A 68 13.05 -8.96 1.47
N ALA A 69 14.04 -9.84 1.33
CA ALA A 69 14.55 -10.20 0.01
C ALA A 69 13.48 -10.92 -0.82
N TRP A 70 13.39 -10.62 -2.13
CA TRP A 70 12.47 -11.31 -3.04
C TRP A 70 12.61 -12.83 -3.03
N ASP A 71 13.81 -13.34 -2.75
CA ASP A 71 14.08 -14.78 -2.69
C ASP A 71 13.45 -15.46 -1.45
N SER A 72 13.15 -14.70 -0.41
CA SER A 72 12.47 -15.21 0.79
C SER A 72 10.94 -15.29 0.63
N VAL A 73 10.38 -14.74 -0.45
CA VAL A 73 8.93 -14.71 -0.75
C VAL A 73 8.68 -15.18 -2.19
N PRO A 74 8.87 -16.49 -2.46
CA PRO A 74 8.89 -17.01 -3.82
C PRO A 74 7.57 -16.86 -4.58
N LEU A 75 6.42 -16.92 -3.91
CA LEU A 75 5.12 -16.73 -4.55
C LEU A 75 4.94 -15.27 -4.96
N LEU A 76 5.26 -14.33 -4.08
CA LEU A 76 5.22 -12.92 -4.37
C LEU A 76 6.18 -12.55 -5.50
N LYS A 77 7.42 -13.09 -5.46
CA LYS A 77 8.42 -12.92 -6.52
C LYS A 77 7.91 -13.41 -7.88
N LYS A 78 7.23 -14.57 -7.90
CA LYS A 78 6.62 -15.13 -9.11
C LYS A 78 5.54 -14.20 -9.68
N ILE A 79 4.67 -13.66 -8.82
CA ILE A 79 3.64 -12.70 -9.24
C ILE A 79 4.30 -11.44 -9.81
N LYS A 80 5.23 -10.81 -9.08
CA LYS A 80 5.98 -9.64 -9.57
C LYS A 80 6.54 -9.87 -10.98
N LYS A 81 7.22 -11.00 -11.20
CA LYS A 81 7.76 -11.36 -12.52
C LYS A 81 6.69 -11.55 -13.60
N SER A 82 5.50 -12.02 -13.24
CA SER A 82 4.42 -12.22 -14.20
C SER A 82 3.76 -10.91 -14.63
N LEU A 83 3.73 -9.89 -13.77
CA LEU A 83 3.08 -8.60 -14.05
C LEU A 83 3.68 -7.89 -15.27
N SER A 84 4.98 -8.00 -15.49
CA SER A 84 5.65 -7.40 -16.63
C SER A 84 5.18 -7.94 -18.00
N LYS A 85 4.57 -9.13 -18.02
CA LYS A 85 4.02 -9.74 -19.24
C LYS A 85 2.70 -9.08 -19.67
N PHE A 86 2.00 -8.43 -18.75
CA PHE A 86 0.65 -7.90 -18.96
C PHE A 86 0.56 -6.39 -18.76
N ILE A 87 1.52 -5.79 -18.03
CA ILE A 87 1.47 -4.39 -17.62
C ILE A 87 2.76 -3.69 -18.05
N ASN A 88 2.64 -2.73 -18.97
CA ASN A 88 3.77 -1.92 -19.40
C ASN A 88 4.36 -1.13 -18.22
N GLY A 89 5.69 -1.17 -18.10
CA GLY A 89 6.44 -0.48 -17.04
C GLY A 89 6.44 -1.23 -15.69
N ALA A 90 6.10 -2.53 -15.70
CA ALA A 90 6.12 -3.40 -14.50
C ALA A 90 7.41 -4.25 -14.39
N ASN A 91 8.47 -3.92 -15.12
CA ASN A 91 9.71 -4.70 -15.09
C ASN A 91 10.48 -4.51 -13.77
N ASP A 92 10.65 -3.25 -13.34
CA ASP A 92 11.48 -2.86 -12.20
C ASP A 92 10.61 -2.30 -11.06
N LEU A 93 9.72 -3.14 -10.53
CA LEU A 93 8.85 -2.75 -9.44
C LEU A 93 9.58 -2.83 -8.10
N ALA A 94 9.63 -1.74 -7.35
CA ALA A 94 9.88 -1.79 -5.93
C ALA A 94 8.65 -2.38 -5.21
N GLY A 95 8.85 -3.10 -4.13
CA GLY A 95 7.77 -3.76 -3.39
C GLY A 95 7.48 -3.10 -2.04
N GLU A 96 6.20 -2.92 -1.73
CA GLU A 96 5.73 -2.49 -0.42
C GLU A 96 4.53 -3.31 0.00
N GLY A 97 4.53 -3.78 1.24
CA GLY A 97 3.40 -4.39 1.90
C GLY A 97 2.76 -3.44 2.91
N ASN A 98 1.44 -3.41 2.94
CA ASN A 98 0.64 -2.73 3.95
C ASN A 98 -0.29 -3.75 4.62
N TYR A 99 -0.09 -4.01 5.89
CA TYR A 99 -0.87 -4.95 6.67
C TYR A 99 -1.86 -4.21 7.56
N TYR A 100 -3.12 -4.27 7.19
CA TYR A 100 -4.25 -3.76 7.98
C TYR A 100 -4.71 -4.87 8.92
N TYR A 101 -4.09 -4.96 10.09
CA TYR A 101 -4.27 -6.05 11.07
C TYR A 101 -5.69 -6.14 11.65
N ASP A 102 -6.47 -5.08 11.56
CA ASP A 102 -7.89 -5.04 11.89
C ASP A 102 -8.60 -4.04 10.94
N VAL A 103 -9.35 -4.55 9.97
CA VAL A 103 -10.01 -3.74 8.94
C VAL A 103 -11.02 -2.75 9.50
N ASN A 104 -11.50 -2.95 10.74
CA ASN A 104 -12.45 -2.06 11.40
C ASN A 104 -11.76 -0.92 12.18
N LYS A 105 -10.44 -0.99 12.38
CA LYS A 105 -9.68 -0.02 13.19
C LYS A 105 -8.54 0.63 12.44
N THR A 106 -8.11 0.05 11.34
CA THR A 106 -6.92 0.45 10.58
C THR A 106 -7.30 1.11 9.26
N GLY A 107 -6.37 1.85 8.69
CA GLY A 107 -6.59 2.55 7.42
C GLY A 107 -5.48 3.55 7.13
N ILE A 108 -5.69 4.32 6.08
CA ILE A 108 -4.85 5.45 5.68
C ILE A 108 -5.74 6.57 5.17
N SER A 109 -5.54 7.77 5.69
CA SER A 109 -6.30 8.97 5.31
C SER A 109 -5.98 9.44 3.90
N PHE A 110 -6.78 10.36 3.37
CA PHE A 110 -6.60 10.91 2.03
C PHE A 110 -5.21 11.50 1.82
N HIS A 111 -4.48 10.94 0.88
CA HIS A 111 -3.12 11.33 0.54
C HIS A 111 -2.82 11.01 -0.93
N GLY A 112 -1.67 11.46 -1.40
CA GLY A 112 -1.05 11.01 -2.64
C GLY A 112 0.37 10.49 -2.38
N ASP A 113 0.84 9.64 -3.25
CA ASP A 113 2.18 9.07 -3.19
C ASP A 113 3.13 9.89 -4.09
N TYR A 114 3.75 10.93 -3.55
CA TYR A 114 4.59 11.89 -4.29
C TYR A 114 5.74 11.23 -5.08
N GLU A 115 6.28 10.14 -4.54
CA GLU A 115 7.45 9.45 -5.11
C GLU A 115 7.07 8.43 -6.19
N ARG A 116 5.77 8.19 -6.41
CA ARG A 116 5.27 7.12 -7.26
C ARG A 116 4.68 7.65 -8.54
N PHE A 117 4.91 6.91 -9.62
CA PHE A 117 4.36 7.21 -10.93
C PHE A 117 3.23 6.26 -11.31
N LYS A 118 3.34 5.02 -10.88
CA LYS A 118 2.35 3.96 -11.08
C LYS A 118 2.36 3.04 -9.85
N VAL A 119 1.19 2.61 -9.43
CA VAL A 119 1.04 1.57 -8.41
C VAL A 119 0.24 0.41 -9.00
N ILE A 120 0.75 -0.80 -8.84
CA ILE A 120 0.03 -2.04 -9.12
C ILE A 120 -0.22 -2.66 -7.75
N GLY A 121 -1.49 -2.75 -7.36
CA GLY A 121 -1.87 -3.26 -6.04
C GLY A 121 -2.57 -4.60 -6.14
N VAL A 122 -2.26 -5.51 -5.22
CA VAL A 122 -2.99 -6.76 -5.01
C VAL A 122 -3.60 -6.73 -3.63
N ARG A 123 -4.92 -6.93 -3.56
CA ARG A 123 -5.64 -7.09 -2.31
C ARG A 123 -5.60 -8.56 -1.87
N LEU A 124 -5.32 -8.80 -0.58
CA LEU A 124 -5.37 -10.13 0.01
C LEU A 124 -6.16 -10.10 1.32
N GLY A 125 -6.81 -11.21 1.63
CA GLY A 125 -7.58 -11.34 2.86
C GLY A 125 -8.96 -10.68 2.77
N ASN A 126 -9.40 -10.01 3.83
CA ASN A 126 -10.73 -9.40 3.89
C ASN A 126 -10.90 -8.24 2.92
N SER A 127 -12.15 -8.08 2.44
CA SER A 127 -12.55 -6.90 1.66
C SER A 127 -12.29 -5.61 2.44
N MET A 128 -11.82 -4.59 1.73
CA MET A 128 -11.59 -3.27 2.31
C MET A 128 -11.75 -2.20 1.23
N PRO A 129 -12.50 -1.13 1.49
CA PRO A 129 -12.72 -0.09 0.50
C PRO A 129 -11.47 0.74 0.23
N LEU A 130 -11.31 1.11 -1.04
CA LEU A 130 -10.43 2.13 -1.55
C LEU A 130 -11.28 3.33 -1.95
N TYR A 131 -10.89 4.50 -1.49
CA TYR A 131 -11.61 5.74 -1.78
C TYR A 131 -10.77 6.66 -2.64
N TYR A 132 -11.42 7.43 -3.51
CA TYR A 132 -10.86 8.56 -4.24
C TYR A 132 -11.68 9.80 -4.00
N GLN A 133 -11.01 10.92 -3.82
CA GLN A 133 -11.60 12.24 -3.64
C GLN A 133 -10.74 13.29 -4.33
N TRP A 134 -11.40 14.20 -5.06
CA TRP A 134 -10.76 15.39 -5.58
C TRP A 134 -10.57 16.44 -4.48
N PHE A 135 -9.49 17.19 -4.59
CA PHE A 135 -9.17 18.31 -3.71
C PHE A 135 -8.73 19.52 -4.52
N LEU A 136 -9.14 20.72 -4.06
CA LEU A 136 -8.65 22.02 -4.51
C LEU A 136 -8.35 22.86 -3.27
N ASN A 137 -7.22 23.54 -3.22
CA ASN A 137 -6.77 24.28 -2.03
C ASN A 137 -6.73 23.44 -0.73
N SER A 138 -6.50 22.14 -0.87
CA SER A 138 -6.53 21.14 0.21
C SER A 138 -7.93 20.84 0.78
N GLU A 139 -9.00 21.39 0.21
CA GLU A 139 -10.38 21.09 0.55
C GLU A 139 -10.97 20.03 -0.40
N PRO A 140 -11.79 19.10 0.10
CA PRO A 140 -12.45 18.10 -0.75
C PRO A 140 -13.44 18.75 -1.69
N VAL A 141 -13.50 18.28 -2.94
CA VAL A 141 -14.39 18.82 -3.99
C VAL A 141 -15.08 17.65 -4.72
N GLY A 142 -16.37 17.79 -4.92
CA GLY A 142 -17.21 16.80 -5.62
C GLY A 142 -17.50 15.56 -4.78
N THR A 143 -18.00 14.52 -5.46
CA THR A 143 -18.43 13.29 -4.78
C THR A 143 -17.26 12.34 -4.56
N LYS A 144 -17.19 11.79 -3.37
CA LYS A 144 -16.24 10.74 -3.00
C LYS A 144 -16.58 9.42 -3.70
N LEU A 145 -15.62 8.85 -4.43
CA LEU A 145 -15.75 7.53 -5.04
C LEU A 145 -15.30 6.46 -4.04
N LYS A 146 -16.12 5.44 -3.85
CA LYS A 146 -15.81 4.24 -3.08
C LYS A 146 -15.69 3.04 -4.04
N ILE A 147 -14.61 2.27 -3.91
CA ILE A 147 -14.38 1.03 -4.63
C ILE A 147 -14.14 -0.05 -3.58
N ASP A 148 -15.02 -1.03 -3.48
CA ASP A 148 -14.80 -2.18 -2.62
C ASP A 148 -13.84 -3.15 -3.33
N LEU A 149 -12.74 -3.49 -2.66
CA LEU A 149 -11.71 -4.42 -3.15
C LEU A 149 -11.74 -5.69 -2.31
N ASP A 150 -11.91 -6.82 -2.99
CA ASP A 150 -11.94 -8.14 -2.39
C ASP A 150 -10.58 -8.84 -2.42
N GLY A 151 -10.45 -9.88 -1.60
CA GLY A 151 -9.23 -10.70 -1.60
C GLY A 151 -9.02 -11.39 -2.96
N GLY A 152 -7.92 -11.05 -3.62
CA GLY A 152 -7.56 -11.50 -4.97
C GLY A 152 -7.67 -10.41 -6.03
N ASP A 153 -8.27 -9.27 -5.72
CA ASP A 153 -8.35 -8.16 -6.68
C ASP A 153 -6.99 -7.55 -6.95
N LEU A 154 -6.74 -7.29 -8.22
CA LEU A 154 -5.61 -6.53 -8.72
C LEU A 154 -6.11 -5.21 -9.27
N TYR A 155 -5.47 -4.12 -8.86
CA TYR A 155 -5.79 -2.79 -9.37
C TYR A 155 -4.53 -2.03 -9.79
N ILE A 156 -4.70 -1.10 -10.72
CA ILE A 156 -3.62 -0.27 -11.24
C ILE A 156 -4.00 1.20 -11.03
N MET A 157 -3.09 1.93 -10.40
CA MET A 157 -3.19 3.37 -10.22
C MET A 157 -2.30 4.06 -11.24
N SER A 158 -2.87 4.95 -12.04
CA SER A 158 -2.13 5.87 -12.93
C SER A 158 -1.45 6.97 -12.11
N GLU A 159 -0.59 7.76 -12.73
CA GLU A 159 0.07 8.90 -12.08
C GLU A 159 -0.92 9.84 -11.38
N LYS A 160 -2.06 10.12 -12.01
CA LYS A 160 -3.10 10.99 -11.42
C LYS A 160 -3.79 10.35 -10.23
N THR A 161 -4.11 9.05 -10.31
CA THR A 161 -4.78 8.31 -9.22
C THR A 161 -3.83 7.96 -8.07
N VAL A 162 -2.53 7.89 -8.33
CA VAL A 162 -1.49 7.85 -7.27
C VAL A 162 -1.43 9.17 -6.52
N GLY A 163 -1.80 10.28 -7.18
CA GLY A 163 -1.82 11.61 -6.57
C GLY A 163 -0.43 12.20 -6.38
N LYS A 164 0.45 12.06 -7.36
CA LYS A 164 1.80 12.59 -7.31
C LYS A 164 1.85 14.09 -7.03
N ASP A 165 0.86 14.82 -7.55
CA ASP A 165 0.70 16.26 -7.41
C ASP A 165 -0.09 16.71 -6.17
N TRP A 166 -0.44 15.80 -5.26
CA TRP A 166 -1.40 16.01 -4.18
C TRP A 166 -1.11 17.18 -3.21
N LYS A 167 0.16 17.62 -3.14
CA LYS A 167 0.57 18.77 -2.32
C LYS A 167 0.34 20.12 -3.00
N THR A 168 0.06 20.13 -4.30
CA THR A 168 -0.16 21.36 -5.06
C THR A 168 -1.56 21.91 -4.78
N LYS A 169 -1.64 23.11 -4.20
CA LYS A 169 -2.92 23.69 -3.79
C LYS A 169 -3.67 24.38 -4.96
N SER A 170 -2.95 24.90 -5.94
CA SER A 170 -3.51 25.73 -7.03
C SER A 170 -4.20 24.94 -8.13
N ILE A 171 -4.18 23.60 -8.10
CA ILE A 171 -4.79 22.73 -9.09
C ILE A 171 -5.68 21.67 -8.44
N TYR A 172 -6.56 21.06 -9.23
CA TYR A 172 -7.28 19.87 -8.79
C TYR A 172 -6.31 18.69 -8.64
N THR A 173 -6.23 18.15 -7.44
CA THR A 173 -5.44 16.95 -7.11
C THR A 173 -6.38 15.80 -6.75
N LEU A 174 -6.00 14.58 -7.14
CA LEU A 174 -6.74 13.39 -6.75
C LEU A 174 -5.99 12.71 -5.61
N ARG A 175 -6.67 12.44 -4.50
CA ARG A 175 -6.12 11.73 -3.36
C ARG A 175 -6.88 10.42 -3.14
N HIS A 176 -6.21 9.46 -2.55
CA HIS A 176 -6.79 8.18 -2.21
C HIS A 176 -6.67 7.88 -0.71
N ALA A 177 -7.63 7.12 -0.20
CA ALA A 177 -7.68 6.66 1.18
C ALA A 177 -8.16 5.21 1.22
N ALA A 178 -7.86 4.48 2.29
CA ALA A 178 -8.34 3.11 2.44
C ALA A 178 -8.58 2.77 3.91
N GLY A 179 -9.51 1.85 4.18
CA GLY A 179 -9.76 1.35 5.53
C GLY A 179 -11.06 1.82 6.17
N CYS A 180 -11.08 1.81 7.50
CA CYS A 180 -12.26 2.15 8.25
C CYS A 180 -12.60 3.65 8.20
N GLU A 181 -13.83 3.98 8.59
CA GLU A 181 -14.40 5.33 8.54
C GLU A 181 -13.54 6.39 9.22
N LYS A 182 -12.85 6.03 10.31
CA LYS A 182 -11.92 6.93 11.02
C LYS A 182 -10.88 7.58 10.11
N TYR A 183 -10.44 6.86 9.05
CA TYR A 183 -9.41 7.32 8.11
C TYR A 183 -9.97 7.85 6.80
N THR A 184 -11.25 7.63 6.53
CA THR A 184 -11.87 7.91 5.23
C THR A 184 -12.99 8.96 5.31
N LYS A 185 -13.18 9.58 6.50
CA LYS A 185 -13.99 10.79 6.66
C LYS A 185 -13.31 11.97 5.97
N ASP A 186 -14.13 12.83 5.44
CA ASP A 186 -13.76 14.15 4.92
C ASP A 186 -13.41 15.07 6.08
#